data_e7bdd80b336c3a65700abc8c9ce479d6
#
_entry.id   e7bdd80b336c3a65700abc8c9ce479d6
#
_cell.length_a   1.000
_cell.length_b   1.000
_cell.length_c   1.000
_cell.angle_alpha   90.00
_cell.angle_beta   90.00
_cell.angle_gamma   90.00
#
_symmetry.space_group_name_H-M   'P 1'
#
loop_
_entity.id
_entity.type
_entity.pdbx_description
1 polymer ?
#
loop_
_entity_poly.entity_id
_entity_poly.type
_entity_poly.pdbx_seq_one_letter_code
_entity_poly.pdbx_strand_id
1 'polypeptide(L)'
;MEKNIILKGIRTNNLKNIDAAIPLGKITAIVGVSGAGKSSLAFHTLYAEGYIRYIESISPYIRQFLDRIEKPDIDHIDNLPPAIAFRQKKPVKNPRSIVATASDIFDYLRILYAKIADFYCPGCGAEIKKFSIDEIIQALLTRKTGQLQICFAYQGDISFLINRGYYFQISKGRKTAIDSQSRNLSIMVLVDELENRPENRSRIFEAVDSAMALSRNMITVYHNRRPLHFPVGLFCPRCREEYENPDENLFSFNSARGACPVCKGLGAVGIDPRLAPCPECGGSRFNRLATSFRIEGRTIADFLAMTIGEADSLIKAFDRSLYQNKISPEVFAEIAAKLEYLISSRLHYIHLSRPTFTLSKGEYQRINLAFIMGSTLSDSLLIIDQPSADLHPVDYEKMDFFLKKLKENGNTIVLVEHNPRIIRYADHVIELGPRSGIEGGQIIYAGSKDDFFSSQATITQKYFRLPAARVTEKKEWAGFWTFKNACSHNLKHFDFQIPRRAFTVIVGVSGAGKSTLLYDEIYLTQQSWIRALDSKFKICSKELTNFRICYKALKNQPISASSEIVHLDPAISS
;
A
#
# COMPACT_ATOMS: atom_id res chain seq x y z
N MET A 1 33.04 15.82 -16.58
CA MET A 1 31.96 15.93 -17.60
C MET A 1 30.70 15.38 -16.96
N GLU A 2 29.63 16.14 -16.89
CA GLU A 2 28.34 15.62 -16.42
C GLU A 2 27.89 14.51 -17.37
N LYS A 3 27.58 13.33 -16.81
CA LYS A 3 27.04 12.21 -17.59
C LYS A 3 25.56 12.49 -17.87
N ASN A 4 25.17 12.40 -19.13
CA ASN A 4 23.78 12.60 -19.56
C ASN A 4 23.20 11.32 -20.14
N ILE A 5 21.89 11.12 -19.99
CA ILE A 5 21.11 10.24 -20.86
C ILE A 5 21.00 10.98 -22.20
N ILE A 6 21.45 10.36 -23.26
CA ILE A 6 21.45 10.96 -24.60
C ILE A 6 20.41 10.22 -25.45
N LEU A 7 19.45 10.96 -25.99
CA LEU A 7 18.42 10.46 -26.88
C LEU A 7 18.56 11.13 -28.24
N LYS A 8 18.51 10.34 -29.31
CA LYS A 8 18.62 10.84 -30.70
C LYS A 8 17.51 10.28 -31.56
N GLY A 9 16.95 11.15 -32.39
CA GLY A 9 16.00 10.77 -33.42
C GLY A 9 14.66 10.26 -32.87
N ILE A 10 14.10 10.91 -31.84
CA ILE A 10 12.84 10.48 -31.21
C ILE A 10 11.66 10.89 -32.10
N ARG A 11 10.87 9.87 -32.55
CA ARG A 11 9.67 10.04 -33.37
C ARG A 11 8.41 9.44 -32.77
N THR A 12 8.50 9.01 -31.52
CA THR A 12 7.39 8.37 -30.79
C THR A 12 6.16 9.27 -30.74
N ASN A 13 5.01 8.81 -31.22
CA ASN A 13 3.73 9.52 -31.31
C ASN A 13 3.84 10.85 -32.11
N ASN A 14 3.67 12.00 -31.42
CA ASN A 14 3.71 13.33 -32.05
C ASN A 14 5.09 13.99 -32.03
N LEU A 15 6.13 13.31 -31.56
CA LEU A 15 7.49 13.86 -31.51
C LEU A 15 8.11 13.92 -32.92
N LYS A 16 8.76 15.02 -33.23
CA LYS A 16 9.21 15.36 -34.58
C LYS A 16 10.72 15.17 -34.77
N ASN A 17 11.19 13.92 -34.65
CA ASN A 17 12.60 13.59 -34.82
C ASN A 17 13.52 14.48 -33.95
N ILE A 18 13.23 14.50 -32.65
CA ILE A 18 13.93 15.36 -31.69
C ILE A 18 15.08 14.65 -31.02
N ASP A 19 16.11 15.42 -30.66
CA ASP A 19 17.22 14.99 -29.81
C ASP A 19 17.07 15.61 -28.43
N ALA A 20 17.40 14.85 -27.36
CA ALA A 20 17.33 15.33 -25.99
C ALA A 20 18.52 14.84 -25.17
N ALA A 21 18.95 15.63 -24.20
CA ALA A 21 19.93 15.25 -23.20
C ALA A 21 19.35 15.48 -21.79
N ILE A 22 19.42 14.47 -20.92
CA ILE A 22 18.91 14.53 -19.55
C ILE A 22 20.06 14.26 -18.59
N PRO A 23 20.43 15.23 -17.73
CA PRO A 23 21.53 15.08 -16.78
C PRO A 23 21.26 13.95 -15.76
N LEU A 24 22.21 13.03 -15.61
CA LEU A 24 22.14 11.96 -14.59
C LEU A 24 22.31 12.53 -13.18
N GLY A 25 21.60 11.93 -12.21
CA GLY A 25 21.64 12.36 -10.81
C GLY A 25 21.02 13.74 -10.56
N LYS A 26 20.24 14.26 -11.52
CA LYS A 26 19.55 15.57 -11.45
C LYS A 26 18.04 15.41 -11.58
N ILE A 27 17.33 16.47 -11.25
CA ILE A 27 15.89 16.59 -11.46
C ILE A 27 15.64 17.34 -12.75
N THR A 28 15.05 16.71 -13.75
CA THR A 28 14.65 17.33 -15.01
C THR A 28 13.13 17.50 -15.08
N ALA A 29 12.63 18.70 -15.30
CA ALA A 29 11.22 18.96 -15.52
C ALA A 29 10.91 19.01 -17.03
N ILE A 30 9.98 18.18 -17.48
CA ILE A 30 9.41 18.24 -18.84
C ILE A 30 8.13 19.07 -18.78
N VAL A 31 8.15 20.21 -19.44
CA VAL A 31 7.07 21.21 -19.43
C VAL A 31 6.51 21.46 -20.83
N GLY A 32 5.48 22.25 -20.96
CA GLY A 32 4.84 22.63 -22.21
C GLY A 32 3.32 22.51 -22.17
N VAL A 33 2.63 22.96 -23.21
CA VAL A 33 1.17 22.93 -23.29
C VAL A 33 0.62 21.49 -23.30
N SER A 34 -0.67 21.32 -22.95
CA SER A 34 -1.28 19.99 -23.01
C SER A 34 -1.26 19.48 -24.46
N GLY A 35 -0.88 18.20 -24.66
CA GLY A 35 -0.75 17.60 -25.99
C GLY A 35 0.54 17.93 -26.75
N ALA A 36 1.51 18.64 -26.14
CA ALA A 36 2.79 18.98 -26.78
C ALA A 36 3.77 17.80 -26.93
N GLY A 37 3.48 16.62 -26.38
CA GLY A 37 4.35 15.43 -26.46
C GLY A 37 5.08 15.08 -25.15
N LYS A 38 4.79 15.74 -24.02
CA LYS A 38 5.45 15.49 -22.74
C LYS A 38 5.40 14.03 -22.31
N SER A 39 4.20 13.44 -22.35
CA SER A 39 4.01 12.02 -22.00
C SER A 39 4.64 11.09 -23.05
N SER A 40 4.72 11.52 -24.31
CA SER A 40 5.42 10.78 -25.36
C SER A 40 6.92 10.66 -25.07
N LEU A 41 7.55 11.75 -24.66
CA LEU A 41 8.97 11.74 -24.28
C LEU A 41 9.21 10.97 -22.97
N ALA A 42 8.44 11.29 -21.90
CA ALA A 42 8.69 10.73 -20.58
C ALA A 42 8.30 9.23 -20.47
N PHE A 43 7.08 8.87 -20.91
CA PHE A 43 6.54 7.54 -20.68
C PHE A 43 6.62 6.61 -21.88
N HIS A 44 6.36 7.15 -23.09
CA HIS A 44 6.35 6.30 -24.28
C HIS A 44 7.74 6.16 -24.92
N THR A 45 8.73 6.95 -24.48
CA THR A 45 10.12 6.84 -24.91
C THR A 45 11.03 6.42 -23.75
N LEU A 46 11.31 7.29 -22.79
CA LEU A 46 12.26 7.02 -21.70
C LEU A 46 11.88 5.79 -20.85
N TYR A 47 10.64 5.78 -20.33
CA TYR A 47 10.20 4.66 -19.52
C TYR A 47 10.09 3.37 -20.35
N ALA A 48 9.50 3.44 -21.54
CA ALA A 48 9.30 2.28 -22.37
C ALA A 48 10.63 1.60 -22.72
N GLU A 49 11.64 2.37 -23.14
CA GLU A 49 12.96 1.82 -23.46
C GLU A 49 13.69 1.26 -22.21
N GLY A 50 13.65 1.99 -21.10
CA GLY A 50 14.26 1.51 -19.85
C GLY A 50 13.61 0.25 -19.31
N TYR A 51 12.29 0.13 -19.42
CA TYR A 51 11.52 -1.07 -19.07
C TYR A 51 11.86 -2.24 -19.98
N ILE A 52 11.91 -2.02 -21.31
CA ILE A 52 12.26 -3.07 -22.29
C ILE A 52 13.66 -3.62 -21.99
N ARG A 53 14.66 -2.76 -21.80
CA ARG A 53 16.04 -3.19 -21.45
C ARG A 53 16.10 -3.98 -20.15
N TYR A 54 15.33 -3.55 -19.16
CA TYR A 54 15.23 -4.29 -17.89
C TYR A 54 14.62 -5.67 -18.09
N ILE A 55 13.50 -5.78 -18.83
CA ILE A 55 12.84 -7.06 -19.13
C ILE A 55 13.71 -7.97 -19.98
N GLU A 56 14.48 -7.43 -20.92
CA GLU A 56 15.41 -8.20 -21.74
C GLU A 56 16.52 -8.85 -20.90
N SER A 57 16.86 -8.28 -19.76
CA SER A 57 17.84 -8.85 -18.82
C SER A 57 17.28 -10.00 -17.96
N ILE A 58 15.96 -10.16 -17.90
CA ILE A 58 15.27 -11.18 -17.11
C ILE A 58 15.08 -12.47 -17.92
N SER A 59 14.98 -13.62 -17.21
CA SER A 59 14.78 -14.91 -17.87
C SER A 59 13.53 -14.95 -18.75
N PRO A 60 13.55 -15.68 -19.88
CA PRO A 60 12.40 -15.80 -20.79
C PRO A 60 11.11 -16.30 -20.12
N TYR A 61 11.25 -17.15 -19.11
CA TYR A 61 10.11 -17.67 -18.34
C TYR A 61 9.36 -16.55 -17.58
N ILE A 62 10.09 -15.64 -16.95
CA ILE A 62 9.48 -14.52 -16.20
C ILE A 62 8.89 -13.49 -17.16
N ARG A 63 9.53 -13.24 -18.31
CA ARG A 63 9.05 -12.28 -19.33
C ARG A 63 7.62 -12.51 -19.80
N GLN A 64 7.16 -13.77 -19.86
CA GLN A 64 5.80 -14.09 -20.33
C GLN A 64 4.69 -13.60 -19.40
N PHE A 65 5.01 -13.29 -18.14
CA PHE A 65 4.07 -12.77 -17.13
C PHE A 65 4.08 -11.25 -17.02
N LEU A 66 4.99 -10.56 -17.72
CA LEU A 66 5.14 -9.11 -17.64
C LEU A 66 4.40 -8.43 -18.79
N ASP A 67 3.92 -7.21 -18.53
CA ASP A 67 3.22 -6.42 -19.52
C ASP A 67 4.11 -6.13 -20.73
N ARG A 68 3.55 -6.28 -21.93
CA ARG A 68 4.23 -5.89 -23.16
C ARG A 68 4.03 -4.40 -23.39
N ILE A 69 5.15 -3.68 -23.47
CA ILE A 69 5.17 -2.27 -23.84
C ILE A 69 5.64 -2.15 -25.29
N GLU A 70 4.99 -1.29 -26.05
CA GLU A 70 5.40 -1.00 -27.43
C GLU A 70 6.79 -0.37 -27.46
N LYS A 71 7.64 -0.84 -28.38
CA LYS A 71 8.98 -0.28 -28.55
C LYS A 71 8.88 1.15 -29.07
N PRO A 72 9.56 2.12 -28.44
CA PRO A 72 9.55 3.49 -28.91
C PRO A 72 10.26 3.65 -30.26
N ASP A 73 9.78 4.57 -31.07
CA ASP A 73 10.47 4.98 -32.32
C ASP A 73 11.56 5.99 -31.99
N ILE A 74 12.78 5.49 -31.83
CA ILE A 74 13.97 6.25 -31.49
C ILE A 74 15.20 5.62 -32.17
N ASP A 75 16.11 6.44 -32.68
CA ASP A 75 17.31 5.94 -33.35
C ASP A 75 18.33 5.41 -32.35
N HIS A 76 18.57 6.15 -31.28
CA HIS A 76 19.60 5.80 -30.30
C HIS A 76 19.34 6.37 -28.90
N ILE A 77 19.70 5.59 -27.86
CA ILE A 77 19.67 6.03 -26.48
C ILE A 77 20.85 5.48 -25.68
N ASP A 78 21.63 6.38 -25.04
CA ASP A 78 22.79 6.06 -24.23
C ASP A 78 22.57 6.38 -22.76
N ASN A 79 23.31 5.67 -21.89
CA ASN A 79 23.39 5.88 -20.44
C ASN A 79 22.02 5.85 -19.74
N LEU A 80 21.07 5.06 -20.23
CA LEU A 80 19.74 4.94 -19.65
C LEU A 80 19.77 4.01 -18.44
N PRO A 81 19.52 4.49 -17.20
CA PRO A 81 19.37 3.64 -16.02
C PRO A 81 18.08 2.83 -16.07
N PRO A 82 17.93 1.80 -15.21
CA PRO A 82 16.64 1.13 -14.99
C PRO A 82 15.55 2.16 -14.70
N ALA A 83 14.43 2.10 -15.44
CA ALA A 83 13.40 3.11 -15.38
C ALA A 83 12.16 2.62 -14.62
N ILE A 84 11.66 3.46 -13.71
CA ILE A 84 10.44 3.25 -12.95
C ILE A 84 9.51 4.43 -13.17
N ALA A 85 8.24 4.16 -13.57
CA ALA A 85 7.29 5.19 -13.89
C ALA A 85 6.14 5.27 -12.88
N PHE A 86 5.86 6.47 -12.41
CA PHE A 86 4.75 6.78 -11.52
C PHE A 86 3.75 7.68 -12.26
N ARG A 87 2.73 7.03 -12.82
CA ARG A 87 1.65 7.74 -13.52
C ARG A 87 0.58 8.17 -12.54
N GLN A 88 -0.07 9.29 -12.82
CA GLN A 88 -1.26 9.70 -12.09
C GLN A 88 -2.37 8.64 -12.29
N LYS A 89 -2.55 7.77 -11.30
CA LYS A 89 -3.64 6.78 -11.31
C LYS A 89 -4.89 7.43 -10.68
N LYS A 90 -6.02 7.29 -11.34
CA LYS A 90 -7.33 7.56 -10.69
C LYS A 90 -7.57 6.47 -9.64
N PRO A 91 -8.23 6.80 -8.50
CA PRO A 91 -8.64 5.78 -7.55
C PRO A 91 -9.42 4.68 -8.28
N VAL A 92 -8.90 3.48 -8.24
CA VAL A 92 -9.57 2.33 -8.87
C VAL A 92 -10.78 2.00 -8.01
N LYS A 93 -11.95 1.82 -8.61
CA LYS A 93 -13.17 1.34 -7.93
C LYS A 93 -13.05 -0.14 -7.57
N ASN A 94 -11.96 -0.51 -6.93
CA ASN A 94 -11.73 -1.86 -6.44
C ASN A 94 -11.87 -1.87 -4.92
N PRO A 95 -12.88 -2.55 -4.36
CA PRO A 95 -13.08 -2.62 -2.91
C PRO A 95 -11.97 -3.36 -2.16
N ARG A 96 -11.10 -4.09 -2.88
CA ARG A 96 -9.93 -4.76 -2.32
C ARG A 96 -8.72 -3.84 -2.15
N SER A 97 -8.73 -2.67 -2.82
CA SER A 97 -7.66 -1.68 -2.68
C SER A 97 -7.91 -0.83 -1.43
N ILE A 98 -7.04 -0.95 -0.44
CA ILE A 98 -7.04 -0.19 0.81
C ILE A 98 -5.77 0.65 0.93
N VAL A 99 -5.75 1.60 1.86
CA VAL A 99 -4.58 2.46 2.13
C VAL A 99 -3.30 1.63 2.31
N ALA A 100 -3.36 0.58 3.14
CA ALA A 100 -2.21 -0.28 3.38
C ALA A 100 -1.68 -0.99 2.12
N THR A 101 -2.58 -1.40 1.19
CA THR A 101 -2.13 -2.01 -0.09
C THR A 101 -1.63 -0.98 -1.09
N ALA A 102 -2.17 0.23 -1.08
CA ALA A 102 -1.73 1.30 -1.97
C ALA A 102 -0.40 1.94 -1.56
N SER A 103 -0.06 1.87 -0.26
CA SER A 103 1.22 2.33 0.29
C SER A 103 2.27 1.22 0.39
N ASP A 104 1.94 -0.02 -0.01
CA ASP A 104 2.79 -1.21 0.09
C ASP A 104 3.12 -1.66 1.54
N ILE A 105 2.52 -1.01 2.53
CA ILE A 105 2.70 -1.40 3.95
C ILE A 105 2.14 -2.80 4.20
N PHE A 106 1.06 -3.17 3.49
CA PHE A 106 0.38 -4.44 3.70
C PHE A 106 1.28 -5.65 3.41
N ASP A 107 2.11 -5.59 2.37
CA ASP A 107 2.98 -6.71 2.01
C ASP A 107 4.08 -6.92 3.04
N TYR A 108 4.65 -5.86 3.60
CA TYR A 108 5.57 -5.97 4.72
C TYR A 108 4.90 -6.49 6.01
N LEU A 109 3.66 -6.10 6.29
CA LEU A 109 2.89 -6.65 7.42
C LEU A 109 2.65 -8.14 7.27
N ARG A 110 2.36 -8.63 6.06
CA ARG A 110 2.19 -10.07 5.79
C ARG A 110 3.45 -10.85 6.11
N ILE A 111 4.62 -10.33 5.68
CA ILE A 111 5.93 -10.91 6.00
C ILE A 111 6.14 -10.92 7.52
N LEU A 112 5.87 -9.79 8.18
CA LEU A 112 6.03 -9.65 9.62
C LEU A 112 5.21 -10.70 10.37
N TYR A 113 3.90 -10.80 10.09
CA TYR A 113 3.02 -11.77 10.75
C TYR A 113 3.41 -13.21 10.44
N ALA A 114 3.84 -13.54 9.23
CA ALA A 114 4.28 -14.89 8.87
C ALA A 114 5.54 -15.33 9.65
N LYS A 115 6.42 -14.39 10.01
CA LYS A 115 7.72 -14.70 10.61
C LYS A 115 7.74 -14.63 12.13
N ILE A 116 7.01 -13.68 12.76
CA ILE A 116 7.18 -13.40 14.19
C ILE A 116 5.90 -13.49 15.02
N ALA A 117 4.71 -13.66 14.41
CA ALA A 117 3.48 -13.71 15.17
C ALA A 117 3.36 -14.97 16.03
N ASP A 118 2.88 -14.81 17.27
CA ASP A 118 2.52 -15.89 18.16
C ASP A 118 1.17 -16.48 17.73
N PHE A 119 1.05 -17.79 17.82
CA PHE A 119 -0.15 -18.52 17.37
C PHE A 119 -1.03 -18.89 18.55
N TYR A 120 -2.32 -18.61 18.40
CA TYR A 120 -3.37 -18.97 19.35
C TYR A 120 -4.35 -19.92 18.67
N CYS A 121 -4.71 -21.02 19.33
CA CYS A 121 -5.63 -22.01 18.76
C CYS A 121 -6.99 -21.37 18.40
N PRO A 122 -7.45 -21.45 17.14
CA PRO A 122 -8.78 -20.94 16.77
C PRO A 122 -9.93 -21.56 17.53
N GLY A 123 -9.78 -22.83 17.97
CA GLY A 123 -10.81 -23.59 18.69
C GLY A 123 -10.94 -23.17 20.15
N CYS A 124 -9.84 -23.14 20.91
CA CYS A 124 -9.87 -22.95 22.37
C CYS A 124 -9.15 -21.70 22.86
N GLY A 125 -8.51 -20.91 21.98
CA GLY A 125 -7.79 -19.69 22.34
C GLY A 125 -6.46 -19.91 23.09
N ALA A 126 -6.00 -21.15 23.27
CA ALA A 126 -4.74 -21.43 23.93
C ALA A 126 -3.55 -20.98 23.08
N GLU A 127 -2.57 -20.35 23.70
CA GLU A 127 -1.29 -20.03 23.04
C GLU A 127 -0.54 -21.32 22.72
N ILE A 128 -0.04 -21.42 21.50
CA ILE A 128 0.71 -22.59 21.02
C ILE A 128 2.13 -22.15 20.74
N LYS A 129 3.06 -22.60 21.60
CA LYS A 129 4.50 -22.36 21.46
C LYS A 129 5.15 -23.51 20.73
N LYS A 130 6.01 -23.18 19.77
CA LYS A 130 6.97 -24.13 19.19
C LYS A 130 8.27 -24.01 19.94
N PHE A 131 8.90 -25.13 20.15
CA PHE A 131 10.24 -25.17 20.69
C PHE A 131 11.25 -25.29 19.56
N SER A 132 12.25 -24.44 19.58
CA SER A 132 13.47 -24.61 18.77
C SER A 132 14.36 -25.70 19.35
N ILE A 133 15.30 -26.21 18.54
CA ILE A 133 16.28 -27.21 19.01
C ILE A 133 17.04 -26.70 20.24
N ASP A 134 17.50 -25.46 20.20
CA ASP A 134 18.25 -24.86 21.31
C ASP A 134 17.41 -24.74 22.59
N GLU A 135 16.14 -24.35 22.48
CA GLU A 135 15.23 -24.28 23.63
C GLU A 135 14.98 -25.67 24.23
N ILE A 136 14.83 -26.70 23.38
CA ILE A 136 14.67 -28.08 23.83
C ILE A 136 15.94 -28.53 24.58
N ILE A 137 17.13 -28.31 24.00
CA ILE A 137 18.41 -28.67 24.60
C ILE A 137 18.58 -27.93 25.93
N GLN A 138 18.32 -26.64 25.97
CA GLN A 138 18.43 -25.85 27.19
C GLN A 138 17.46 -26.36 28.26
N ALA A 139 16.22 -26.64 27.90
CA ALA A 139 15.22 -27.21 28.81
C ALA A 139 15.61 -28.61 29.34
N LEU A 140 16.33 -29.39 28.57
CA LEU A 140 16.87 -30.68 28.99
C LEU A 140 18.08 -30.54 29.90
N LEU A 141 19.09 -29.75 29.51
CA LEU A 141 20.33 -29.58 30.27
C LEU A 141 20.17 -28.87 31.61
N THR A 142 19.11 -28.05 31.80
CA THR A 142 18.78 -27.45 33.09
C THR A 142 18.21 -28.45 34.11
N ARG A 143 17.87 -29.66 33.69
CA ARG A 143 17.37 -30.73 34.56
C ARG A 143 18.50 -31.53 35.16
N LYS A 144 18.20 -32.24 36.27
CA LYS A 144 19.15 -33.15 36.91
C LYS A 144 19.70 -34.20 35.91
N THR A 145 20.91 -34.67 36.12
CA THR A 145 21.48 -35.78 35.38
C THR A 145 20.56 -37.00 35.42
N GLY A 146 20.43 -37.67 34.28
CA GLY A 146 19.56 -38.83 34.15
C GLY A 146 19.48 -39.34 32.72
N GLN A 147 18.82 -40.46 32.53
CA GLN A 147 18.66 -41.09 31.24
C GLN A 147 17.64 -40.30 30.39
N LEU A 148 18.06 -39.97 29.16
CA LEU A 148 17.17 -39.39 28.13
C LEU A 148 16.89 -40.44 27.06
N GLN A 149 15.64 -40.53 26.64
CA GLN A 149 15.23 -41.26 25.46
C GLN A 149 14.46 -40.28 24.57
N ILE A 150 15.08 -39.91 23.44
CA ILE A 150 14.55 -38.91 22.49
C ILE A 150 13.71 -39.66 21.46
N CYS A 151 12.46 -39.29 21.34
CA CYS A 151 11.48 -40.06 20.58
C CYS A 151 10.55 -39.12 19.76
N PHE A 152 9.97 -39.66 18.71
CA PHE A 152 8.88 -39.01 17.97
C PHE A 152 7.76 -39.99 17.68
N ALA A 153 6.54 -39.48 17.60
CA ALA A 153 5.38 -40.31 17.19
C ALA A 153 5.39 -40.48 15.67
N TYR A 154 5.26 -41.69 15.19
CA TYR A 154 5.21 -42.02 13.77
C TYR A 154 3.96 -42.84 13.45
N GLN A 155 3.31 -42.48 12.35
CA GLN A 155 2.20 -43.21 11.78
C GLN A 155 2.44 -43.38 10.28
N GLY A 156 2.60 -44.61 9.84
CA GLY A 156 2.89 -44.92 8.44
C GLY A 156 3.57 -46.27 8.23
N ASP A 157 4.21 -46.42 7.09
CA ASP A 157 4.93 -47.65 6.75
C ASP A 157 6.22 -47.79 7.55
N ILE A 158 6.34 -48.88 8.31
CA ILE A 158 7.49 -49.19 9.16
C ILE A 158 8.77 -49.42 8.33
N SER A 159 8.64 -49.91 7.10
CA SER A 159 9.77 -50.12 6.21
C SER A 159 10.61 -48.87 6.00
N PHE A 160 9.93 -47.72 5.98
CA PHE A 160 10.56 -46.40 5.87
C PHE A 160 11.49 -46.09 7.07
N LEU A 161 11.09 -46.48 8.27
CA LEU A 161 11.86 -46.27 9.49
C LEU A 161 13.07 -47.21 9.54
N ILE A 162 12.88 -48.50 9.25
CA ILE A 162 13.92 -49.49 9.23
C ILE A 162 15.02 -49.15 8.21
N ASN A 163 14.64 -48.73 7.02
CA ASN A 163 15.57 -48.30 5.97
C ASN A 163 16.40 -47.07 6.35
N ARG A 164 15.97 -46.30 7.36
CA ARG A 164 16.68 -45.15 7.92
C ARG A 164 17.42 -45.46 9.22
N GLY A 165 17.44 -46.72 9.66
CA GLY A 165 18.19 -47.18 10.83
C GLY A 165 17.46 -47.08 12.16
N TYR A 166 16.11 -46.86 12.16
CA TYR A 166 15.32 -46.85 13.39
C TYR A 166 14.73 -48.22 13.66
N TYR A 167 15.31 -48.92 14.65
CA TYR A 167 14.93 -50.30 15.00
C TYR A 167 14.19 -50.42 16.31
N PHE A 168 14.10 -49.34 17.11
CA PHE A 168 13.54 -49.38 18.45
C PHE A 168 12.37 -48.42 18.64
N GLN A 169 11.44 -48.80 19.46
CA GLN A 169 10.32 -48.01 19.93
C GLN A 169 10.23 -48.00 21.44
N ILE A 170 9.53 -47.00 21.98
CA ILE A 170 9.13 -46.97 23.39
C ILE A 170 7.67 -47.43 23.51
N SER A 171 7.44 -48.54 24.15
CA SER A 171 6.12 -49.06 24.47
C SER A 171 5.95 -49.20 25.98
N LYS A 172 4.92 -48.57 26.56
CA LYS A 172 4.69 -48.55 28.02
C LYS A 172 5.94 -48.14 28.84
N GLY A 173 6.72 -47.15 28.34
CA GLY A 173 7.94 -46.65 29.00
C GLY A 173 9.14 -47.57 28.92
N ARG A 174 9.09 -48.64 28.13
CA ARG A 174 10.21 -49.58 27.91
C ARG A 174 10.62 -49.60 26.43
N LYS A 175 11.92 -49.75 26.21
CA LYS A 175 12.51 -49.92 24.89
C LYS A 175 12.21 -51.35 24.37
N THR A 176 11.62 -51.42 23.19
CA THR A 176 11.31 -52.69 22.50
C THR A 176 11.73 -52.55 21.02
N ALA A 177 12.05 -53.70 20.39
CA ALA A 177 12.32 -53.69 18.95
C ALA A 177 11.00 -53.37 18.18
N ILE A 178 11.14 -52.72 17.03
CA ILE A 178 10.04 -52.52 16.10
C ILE A 178 9.80 -53.82 15.34
N ASP A 179 8.58 -54.32 15.33
CA ASP A 179 8.22 -55.51 14.56
C ASP A 179 8.11 -55.15 13.07
N SER A 180 9.02 -55.70 12.27
CA SER A 180 9.11 -55.44 10.82
C SER A 180 7.92 -56.00 10.01
N GLN A 181 7.11 -56.89 10.59
CA GLN A 181 5.95 -57.47 9.92
C GLN A 181 4.65 -56.63 10.11
N SER A 182 4.67 -55.69 11.01
CA SER A 182 3.51 -54.85 11.29
C SER A 182 3.37 -53.74 10.24
N ARG A 183 2.22 -53.66 9.58
CA ARG A 183 1.86 -52.60 8.65
C ARG A 183 0.97 -51.54 9.32
N ASN A 184 1.26 -50.25 9.07
CA ASN A 184 0.42 -49.13 9.51
C ASN A 184 0.17 -48.98 11.02
N LEU A 185 1.20 -48.99 11.84
CA LEU A 185 1.11 -48.78 13.28
C LEU A 185 1.40 -47.31 13.66
N SER A 186 0.71 -46.84 14.71
CA SER A 186 1.11 -45.62 15.43
C SER A 186 2.07 -46.01 16.54
N ILE A 187 3.33 -45.66 16.43
CA ILE A 187 4.40 -46.05 17.36
C ILE A 187 5.21 -44.83 17.83
N MET A 188 5.83 -44.94 19.01
CA MET A 188 6.77 -43.94 19.52
C MET A 188 8.20 -44.40 19.21
N VAL A 189 8.77 -43.89 18.13
CA VAL A 189 10.08 -44.26 17.62
C VAL A 189 11.15 -43.70 18.52
N LEU A 190 12.10 -44.54 18.95
CA LEU A 190 13.31 -44.10 19.69
C LEU A 190 14.40 -43.71 18.71
N VAL A 191 14.84 -42.43 18.78
CA VAL A 191 15.92 -41.89 17.97
C VAL A 191 17.25 -42.20 18.64
N ASP A 192 17.39 -41.81 19.92
CA ASP A 192 18.61 -42.05 20.68
C ASP A 192 18.33 -42.20 22.19
N GLU A 193 19.26 -42.86 22.87
CA GLU A 193 19.24 -43.08 24.31
C GLU A 193 20.59 -42.69 24.90
N LEU A 194 20.62 -41.69 25.76
CA LEU A 194 21.86 -41.10 26.30
C LEU A 194 21.64 -40.49 27.68
N GLU A 195 22.74 -40.17 28.37
CA GLU A 195 22.68 -39.42 29.63
C GLU A 195 22.57 -37.91 29.43
N ASN A 196 21.75 -37.26 30.23
CA ASN A 196 21.61 -35.80 30.29
C ASN A 196 22.82 -35.19 31.00
N ARG A 197 23.87 -34.90 30.22
CA ARG A 197 25.10 -34.25 30.67
C ARG A 197 25.53 -33.18 29.67
N PRO A 198 26.21 -32.08 30.10
CA PRO A 198 26.72 -31.06 29.20
C PRO A 198 27.65 -31.58 28.10
N GLU A 199 28.44 -32.63 28.40
CA GLU A 199 29.37 -33.25 27.46
C GLU A 199 28.62 -33.90 26.28
N ASN A 200 27.39 -34.30 26.46
CA ASN A 200 26.54 -34.93 25.44
C ASN A 200 25.71 -33.91 24.61
N ARG A 201 25.98 -32.60 24.74
CA ARG A 201 25.21 -31.57 24.06
C ARG A 201 25.10 -31.77 22.55
N SER A 202 26.21 -32.10 21.87
CA SER A 202 26.21 -32.32 20.43
C SER A 202 25.36 -33.53 20.03
N ARG A 203 25.46 -34.61 20.81
CA ARG A 203 24.65 -35.83 20.55
C ARG A 203 23.16 -35.60 20.83
N ILE A 204 22.84 -34.81 21.87
CA ILE A 204 21.44 -34.39 22.13
C ILE A 204 20.93 -33.55 20.94
N PHE A 205 21.77 -32.65 20.42
CA PHE A 205 21.43 -31.83 19.25
C PHE A 205 21.09 -32.71 18.05
N GLU A 206 21.95 -33.63 17.67
CA GLU A 206 21.77 -34.54 16.52
C GLU A 206 20.52 -35.39 16.67
N ALA A 207 20.23 -35.89 17.87
CA ALA A 207 19.09 -36.72 18.14
C ALA A 207 17.77 -35.90 18.12
N VAL A 208 17.77 -34.66 18.65
CA VAL A 208 16.63 -33.77 18.61
C VAL A 208 16.36 -33.30 17.18
N ASP A 209 17.42 -32.94 16.42
CA ASP A 209 17.29 -32.52 15.01
C ASP A 209 16.73 -33.66 14.15
N SER A 210 17.25 -34.88 14.31
CA SER A 210 16.73 -36.08 13.63
C SER A 210 15.25 -36.35 14.00
N ALA A 211 14.88 -36.19 15.27
CA ALA A 211 13.52 -36.33 15.72
C ALA A 211 12.61 -35.26 15.13
N MET A 212 13.09 -34.00 15.05
CA MET A 212 12.33 -32.89 14.45
C MET A 212 12.10 -33.08 12.95
N ALA A 213 13.11 -33.56 12.23
CA ALA A 213 13.02 -33.80 10.78
C ALA A 213 11.96 -34.85 10.42
N LEU A 214 11.66 -35.78 11.31
CA LEU A 214 10.72 -36.89 11.10
C LEU A 214 9.38 -36.71 11.84
N SER A 215 9.37 -35.88 12.88
CA SER A 215 8.17 -35.56 13.63
C SER A 215 7.31 -34.54 12.88
N ARG A 216 6.00 -34.79 12.82
CA ARG A 216 5.08 -33.77 12.28
C ARG A 216 4.89 -32.59 13.22
N ASN A 217 4.75 -32.84 14.55
CA ASN A 217 4.27 -31.80 15.47
C ASN A 217 4.85 -31.82 16.87
N MET A 218 5.36 -32.95 17.33
CA MET A 218 5.77 -33.11 18.72
C MET A 218 6.92 -34.10 18.87
N ILE A 219 7.92 -33.71 19.63
CA ILE A 219 8.97 -34.58 20.13
C ILE A 219 8.64 -34.95 21.56
N THR A 220 8.80 -36.22 21.92
CA THR A 220 8.67 -36.68 23.28
C THR A 220 10.03 -37.17 23.79
N VAL A 221 10.51 -36.54 24.85
CA VAL A 221 11.74 -36.95 25.51
C VAL A 221 11.40 -37.59 26.86
N TYR A 222 11.72 -38.83 27.04
CA TYR A 222 11.58 -39.44 28.35
C TYR A 222 12.85 -39.16 29.18
N HIS A 223 12.68 -38.41 30.27
CA HIS A 223 13.73 -38.19 31.26
C HIS A 223 13.45 -39.03 32.50
N ASN A 224 14.32 -40.02 32.76
CA ASN A 224 14.10 -40.99 33.81
C ASN A 224 12.70 -41.66 33.74
N ARG A 225 12.28 -42.07 32.55
CA ARG A 225 10.97 -42.65 32.20
C ARG A 225 9.77 -41.70 32.33
N ARG A 226 9.96 -40.42 32.65
CA ARG A 226 8.88 -39.41 32.66
C ARG A 226 8.84 -38.71 31.32
N PRO A 227 7.72 -38.66 30.63
CA PRO A 227 7.61 -38.01 29.34
C PRO A 227 7.62 -36.47 29.48
N LEU A 228 8.37 -35.84 28.63
CA LEU A 228 8.40 -34.41 28.38
C LEU A 228 8.00 -34.20 26.93
N HIS A 229 7.01 -33.36 26.69
CA HIS A 229 6.49 -33.13 25.36
C HIS A 229 6.92 -31.76 24.89
N PHE A 230 7.57 -31.71 23.72
CA PHE A 230 8.03 -30.48 23.07
C PHE A 230 7.31 -30.32 21.74
N PRO A 231 6.33 -29.43 21.64
CA PRO A 231 5.73 -29.07 20.36
C PRO A 231 6.75 -28.44 19.41
N VAL A 232 6.92 -29.03 18.24
CA VAL A 232 7.83 -28.56 17.18
C VAL A 232 7.05 -28.06 15.96
N GLY A 233 5.74 -28.35 15.92
CA GLY A 233 4.78 -27.83 14.98
C GLY A 233 3.66 -27.03 15.66
N LEU A 234 2.73 -26.50 14.87
CA LEU A 234 1.53 -25.84 15.38
C LEU A 234 0.46 -26.89 15.73
N PHE A 235 0.59 -27.47 16.91
CA PHE A 235 -0.33 -28.47 17.43
C PHE A 235 -1.01 -28.01 18.72
N CYS A 236 -2.34 -28.02 18.75
CA CYS A 236 -3.09 -27.70 19.96
C CYS A 236 -3.33 -28.97 20.80
N PRO A 237 -2.72 -29.10 21.99
CA PRO A 237 -2.91 -30.31 22.82
C PRO A 237 -4.31 -30.41 23.41
N ARG A 238 -5.06 -29.30 23.53
CA ARG A 238 -6.44 -29.29 24.05
C ARG A 238 -7.46 -29.75 23.01
N CYS A 239 -7.38 -29.18 21.78
CA CYS A 239 -8.29 -29.53 20.68
C CYS A 239 -7.83 -30.76 19.90
N ARG A 240 -6.55 -31.14 20.03
CA ARG A 240 -5.87 -32.20 19.26
C ARG A 240 -5.84 -31.90 17.75
N GLU A 241 -5.79 -30.63 17.40
CA GLU A 241 -5.75 -30.16 16.02
C GLU A 241 -4.35 -29.73 15.62
N GLU A 242 -3.99 -30.08 14.39
CA GLU A 242 -2.75 -29.68 13.74
C GLU A 242 -3.00 -28.52 12.79
N TYR A 243 -2.09 -27.57 12.77
CA TYR A 243 -2.15 -26.42 11.88
C TYR A 243 -0.87 -26.34 11.06
N GLU A 244 -1.01 -25.91 9.82
CA GLU A 244 0.14 -25.66 8.95
C GLU A 244 0.91 -24.42 9.40
N ASN A 245 2.21 -24.40 9.10
CA ASN A 245 3.02 -23.21 9.30
C ASN A 245 2.48 -22.05 8.48
N PRO A 246 2.41 -20.84 9.06
CA PRO A 246 1.92 -19.70 8.35
C PRO A 246 2.90 -19.30 7.23
N ASP A 247 2.36 -18.94 6.10
CA ASP A 247 3.02 -18.23 5.02
C ASP A 247 2.39 -16.86 4.83
N GLU A 248 2.96 -16.04 3.97
CA GLU A 248 2.45 -14.70 3.67
C GLU A 248 1.04 -14.72 3.07
N ASN A 249 0.63 -15.83 2.41
CA ASN A 249 -0.69 -15.96 1.80
C ASN A 249 -1.79 -16.12 2.84
N LEU A 250 -1.48 -16.68 4.02
CA LEU A 250 -2.41 -16.76 5.13
C LEU A 250 -2.80 -15.35 5.64
N PHE A 251 -1.89 -14.39 5.56
CA PHE A 251 -2.11 -13.02 5.99
C PHE A 251 -2.55 -12.09 4.85
N SER A 252 -3.06 -12.66 3.75
CA SER A 252 -3.62 -11.91 2.64
C SER A 252 -5.12 -12.14 2.51
N PHE A 253 -5.91 -11.08 2.65
CA PHE A 253 -7.36 -11.15 2.36
C PHE A 253 -7.66 -11.28 0.86
N ASN A 254 -6.65 -11.21 -0.02
CA ASN A 254 -6.75 -11.49 -1.45
C ASN A 254 -6.45 -12.95 -1.80
N SER A 255 -5.90 -13.71 -0.86
CA SER A 255 -5.63 -15.14 -0.99
C SER A 255 -6.79 -15.97 -0.44
N ALA A 256 -7.10 -17.11 -1.06
CA ALA A 256 -8.10 -18.05 -0.53
C ALA A 256 -7.74 -18.60 0.86
N ARG A 257 -6.44 -18.66 1.21
CA ARG A 257 -5.97 -19.12 2.53
C ARG A 257 -6.28 -18.14 3.64
N GLY A 258 -6.23 -16.81 3.39
CA GLY A 258 -6.39 -15.78 4.41
C GLY A 258 -7.75 -15.10 4.40
N ALA A 259 -8.45 -15.12 3.27
CA ALA A 259 -9.72 -14.43 3.10
C ALA A 259 -10.85 -15.03 3.94
N CYS A 260 -11.72 -14.18 4.46
CA CYS A 260 -12.99 -14.60 5.05
C CYS A 260 -13.80 -15.42 4.03
N PRO A 261 -14.32 -16.62 4.39
CA PRO A 261 -15.02 -17.48 3.45
C PRO A 261 -16.36 -16.90 2.97
N VAL A 262 -16.99 -16.03 3.76
CA VAL A 262 -18.29 -15.40 3.42
C VAL A 262 -18.09 -14.22 2.47
N CYS A 263 -17.33 -13.19 2.86
CA CYS A 263 -17.14 -11.99 2.02
C CYS A 263 -15.96 -12.11 1.05
N LYS A 264 -15.20 -13.20 1.09
CA LYS A 264 -14.03 -13.47 0.24
C LYS A 264 -13.03 -12.30 0.23
N GLY A 265 -12.78 -11.71 1.39
CA GLY A 265 -11.83 -10.63 1.58
C GLY A 265 -12.37 -9.23 1.28
N LEU A 266 -13.66 -9.06 1.01
CA LEU A 266 -14.25 -7.74 0.76
C LEU A 266 -14.53 -6.94 2.03
N GLY A 267 -14.74 -7.61 3.17
CA GLY A 267 -15.10 -6.98 4.45
C GLY A 267 -16.57 -6.62 4.58
N ALA A 268 -17.34 -6.65 3.50
CA ALA A 268 -18.76 -6.35 3.45
C ALA A 268 -19.49 -7.38 2.59
N VAL A 269 -20.81 -7.53 2.79
CA VAL A 269 -21.67 -8.41 1.99
C VAL A 269 -22.53 -7.55 1.08
N GLY A 270 -22.37 -7.72 -0.26
CA GLY A 270 -23.11 -6.98 -1.30
C GLY A 270 -22.21 -6.11 -2.20
N ILE A 271 -22.83 -5.44 -3.18
CA ILE A 271 -22.10 -4.69 -4.23
C ILE A 271 -21.88 -3.22 -3.85
N ASP A 272 -22.65 -2.67 -2.91
CA ASP A 272 -22.53 -1.26 -2.49
C ASP A 272 -21.60 -1.14 -1.27
N PRO A 273 -20.54 -0.32 -1.33
CA PRO A 273 -19.60 -0.11 -0.22
C PRO A 273 -20.19 0.60 1.01
N ARG A 274 -21.41 1.05 0.95
CA ARG A 274 -22.19 1.55 2.10
C ARG A 274 -22.87 0.43 2.89
N LEU A 275 -22.60 -0.84 2.53
CA LEU A 275 -23.20 -2.02 3.12
C LEU A 275 -22.65 -2.34 4.49
N ALA A 276 -23.47 -3.06 5.25
CA ALA A 276 -23.12 -3.57 6.57
C ALA A 276 -21.82 -4.40 6.55
N PRO A 277 -21.00 -4.31 7.59
CA PRO A 277 -19.84 -5.18 7.73
C PRO A 277 -20.23 -6.67 7.58
N CYS A 278 -19.35 -7.46 7.00
CA CYS A 278 -19.57 -8.90 6.87
C CYS A 278 -19.84 -9.52 8.25
N PRO A 279 -20.96 -10.24 8.45
CA PRO A 279 -21.32 -10.79 9.76
C PRO A 279 -20.31 -11.83 10.27
N GLU A 280 -19.63 -12.54 9.39
CA GLU A 280 -18.63 -13.54 9.75
C GLU A 280 -17.35 -12.91 10.27
N CYS A 281 -16.78 -11.95 9.55
CA CYS A 281 -15.48 -11.34 9.89
C CYS A 281 -15.58 -9.96 10.54
N GLY A 282 -16.77 -9.42 10.77
CA GLY A 282 -16.97 -8.10 11.34
C GLY A 282 -16.32 -6.95 10.55
N GLY A 283 -16.07 -7.15 9.25
CA GLY A 283 -15.37 -6.19 8.40
C GLY A 283 -13.85 -6.38 8.30
N SER A 284 -13.25 -7.28 9.09
CA SER A 284 -11.80 -7.52 9.14
C SER A 284 -11.22 -8.05 7.82
N ARG A 285 -12.04 -8.66 6.97
CA ARG A 285 -11.69 -9.32 5.68
C ARG A 285 -11.01 -10.67 5.79
N PHE A 286 -10.50 -11.05 6.98
CA PHE A 286 -9.73 -12.27 7.22
C PHE A 286 -10.59 -13.40 7.75
N ASN A 287 -10.12 -14.62 7.54
CA ASN A 287 -10.68 -15.78 8.18
C ASN A 287 -10.18 -15.92 9.63
N ARG A 288 -10.78 -16.87 10.38
CA ARG A 288 -10.47 -17.08 11.78
C ARG A 288 -9.04 -17.57 12.03
N LEU A 289 -8.46 -18.34 11.10
CA LEU A 289 -7.09 -18.83 11.24
C LEU A 289 -6.08 -17.67 11.13
N ALA A 290 -6.23 -16.78 10.14
CA ALA A 290 -5.35 -15.61 9.99
C ALA A 290 -5.40 -14.69 11.22
N THR A 291 -6.57 -14.50 11.82
CA THR A 291 -6.75 -13.67 13.03
C THR A 291 -6.38 -14.40 14.33
N SER A 292 -5.95 -15.64 14.25
CA SER A 292 -5.41 -16.39 15.39
C SER A 292 -3.92 -16.16 15.63
N PHE A 293 -3.25 -15.45 14.71
CA PHE A 293 -1.87 -15.02 14.86
C PHE A 293 -1.81 -13.59 15.39
N ARG A 294 -0.96 -13.35 16.38
CA ARG A 294 -0.85 -12.07 17.07
C ARG A 294 0.60 -11.65 17.26
N ILE A 295 0.84 -10.36 17.12
CA ILE A 295 2.09 -9.71 17.51
C ILE A 295 1.75 -8.76 18.64
N GLU A 296 2.35 -8.93 19.82
CA GLU A 296 2.01 -8.17 21.03
C GLU A 296 0.48 -8.13 21.29
N GLY A 297 -0.17 -9.27 21.14
CA GLY A 297 -1.59 -9.43 21.36
C GLY A 297 -2.51 -8.94 20.24
N ARG A 298 -1.97 -8.34 19.17
CA ARG A 298 -2.75 -7.75 18.06
C ARG A 298 -2.69 -8.61 16.80
N THR A 299 -3.84 -8.79 16.17
CA THR A 299 -3.96 -9.46 14.88
C THR A 299 -3.60 -8.51 13.73
N ILE A 300 -3.33 -9.04 12.54
CA ILE A 300 -3.13 -8.21 11.34
C ILE A 300 -4.37 -7.34 11.04
N ALA A 301 -5.56 -7.82 11.36
CA ALA A 301 -6.80 -7.06 11.19
C ALA A 301 -6.85 -5.85 12.15
N ASP A 302 -6.41 -6.02 13.40
CA ASP A 302 -6.31 -4.92 14.38
C ASP A 302 -5.31 -3.87 13.91
N PHE A 303 -4.17 -4.30 13.36
CA PHE A 303 -3.18 -3.38 12.80
C PHE A 303 -3.75 -2.58 11.63
N LEU A 304 -4.45 -3.23 10.72
CA LEU A 304 -5.10 -2.54 9.59
C LEU A 304 -6.23 -1.61 10.04
N ALA A 305 -6.89 -1.87 11.15
CA ALA A 305 -7.92 -1.00 11.70
C ALA A 305 -7.36 0.29 12.32
N MET A 306 -6.06 0.33 12.63
CA MET A 306 -5.40 1.54 13.17
C MET A 306 -5.38 2.67 12.15
N THR A 307 -5.35 3.90 12.65
CA THR A 307 -4.92 5.05 11.88
C THR A 307 -3.41 4.97 11.58
N ILE A 308 -2.98 5.69 10.54
CA ILE A 308 -1.54 5.79 10.22
C ILE A 308 -0.72 6.28 11.42
N GLY A 309 -1.28 7.23 12.22
CA GLY A 309 -0.60 7.76 13.41
C GLY A 309 -0.44 6.72 14.52
N GLU A 310 -1.48 5.92 14.78
CA GLU A 310 -1.43 4.83 15.76
C GLU A 310 -0.47 3.73 15.32
N ALA A 311 -0.48 3.37 14.03
CA ALA A 311 0.43 2.36 13.47
C ALA A 311 1.91 2.80 13.57
N ASP A 312 2.22 4.08 13.29
CA ASP A 312 3.56 4.62 13.44
C ASP A 312 4.03 4.58 14.89
N SER A 313 3.18 4.99 15.81
CA SER A 313 3.47 4.96 17.25
C SER A 313 3.76 3.52 17.71
N LEU A 314 3.00 2.55 17.23
CA LEU A 314 3.19 1.14 17.54
C LEU A 314 4.53 0.62 16.99
N ILE A 315 4.83 0.87 15.70
CA ILE A 315 6.08 0.41 15.06
C ILE A 315 7.31 1.01 15.72
N LYS A 316 7.24 2.26 16.19
CA LYS A 316 8.32 2.92 16.93
C LYS A 316 8.52 2.36 18.33
N ALA A 317 7.44 1.91 19.00
CA ALA A 317 7.49 1.30 20.31
C ALA A 317 7.97 -0.17 20.30
N PHE A 318 8.04 -0.79 19.14
CA PHE A 318 8.41 -2.21 18.99
C PHE A 318 9.85 -2.47 19.43
N ASP A 319 10.05 -3.43 20.33
CA ASP A 319 11.39 -3.91 20.67
C ASP A 319 11.90 -4.86 19.59
N ARG A 320 12.61 -4.29 18.62
CA ARG A 320 13.17 -5.02 17.47
C ARG A 320 14.23 -6.06 17.87
N SER A 321 14.83 -5.90 19.05
CA SER A 321 15.88 -6.81 19.53
C SER A 321 15.37 -8.24 19.75
N LEU A 322 14.08 -8.38 20.10
CA LEU A 322 13.42 -9.67 20.33
C LEU A 322 13.27 -10.51 19.04
N TYR A 323 13.37 -9.89 17.89
CA TYR A 323 13.05 -10.52 16.59
C TYR A 323 14.23 -10.57 15.61
N GLN A 324 15.42 -10.13 16.00
CA GLN A 324 16.62 -10.04 15.13
C GLN A 324 16.97 -11.35 14.41
N ASN A 325 16.73 -12.49 15.07
CA ASN A 325 17.02 -13.81 14.50
C ASN A 325 15.88 -14.39 13.65
N LYS A 326 14.71 -13.73 13.62
CA LYS A 326 13.52 -14.23 12.93
C LYS A 326 13.18 -13.44 11.68
N ILE A 327 13.53 -12.17 11.64
CA ILE A 327 13.20 -11.26 10.55
C ILE A 327 14.31 -10.22 10.35
N SER A 328 14.54 -9.85 9.10
CA SER A 328 15.50 -8.81 8.73
C SER A 328 15.06 -7.42 9.25
N PRO A 329 15.97 -6.62 9.81
CA PRO A 329 15.69 -5.27 10.30
C PRO A 329 15.10 -4.34 9.23
N GLU A 330 15.39 -4.58 7.96
CA GLU A 330 14.91 -3.80 6.82
C GLU A 330 13.39 -3.80 6.71
N VAL A 331 12.71 -4.90 7.08
CA VAL A 331 11.24 -4.98 7.05
C VAL A 331 10.61 -3.94 7.97
N PHE A 332 11.15 -3.78 9.18
CA PHE A 332 10.69 -2.74 10.10
C PHE A 332 11.04 -1.33 9.62
N ALA A 333 12.23 -1.16 9.02
CA ALA A 333 12.68 0.11 8.49
C ALA A 333 11.79 0.59 7.34
N GLU A 334 11.41 -0.32 6.43
CA GLU A 334 10.50 -0.02 5.33
C GLU A 334 9.10 0.39 5.80
N ILE A 335 8.51 -0.35 6.76
CA ILE A 335 7.22 0.02 7.33
C ILE A 335 7.30 1.41 7.98
N ALA A 336 8.35 1.65 8.79
CA ALA A 336 8.54 2.91 9.48
C ALA A 336 8.72 4.09 8.51
N ALA A 337 9.52 3.94 7.46
CA ALA A 337 9.76 4.97 6.45
C ALA A 337 8.47 5.35 5.70
N LYS A 338 7.65 4.35 5.33
CA LYS A 338 6.37 4.56 4.66
C LYS A 338 5.36 5.28 5.58
N LEU A 339 5.27 4.86 6.85
CA LEU A 339 4.40 5.50 7.83
C LEU A 339 4.85 6.95 8.12
N GLU A 340 6.14 7.19 8.30
CA GLU A 340 6.70 8.53 8.50
C GLU A 340 6.38 9.47 7.34
N TYR A 341 6.53 9.00 6.09
CA TYR A 341 6.12 9.78 4.93
C TYR A 341 4.63 10.12 4.97
N LEU A 342 3.76 9.15 5.25
CA LEU A 342 2.31 9.37 5.30
C LEU A 342 1.94 10.37 6.41
N ILE A 343 2.60 10.32 7.57
CA ILE A 343 2.43 11.28 8.67
C ILE A 343 2.90 12.67 8.25
N SER A 344 4.10 12.76 7.68
CA SER A 344 4.63 14.03 7.19
C SER A 344 3.72 14.64 6.12
N SER A 345 3.02 13.81 5.35
CA SER A 345 2.00 14.18 4.38
C SER A 345 0.63 14.51 5.00
N ARG A 346 0.54 14.62 6.34
CA ARG A 346 -0.70 14.94 7.09
C ARG A 346 -1.83 13.93 6.89
N LEU A 347 -1.50 12.64 6.72
CA LEU A 347 -2.47 11.55 6.56
C LEU A 347 -2.64 10.71 7.83
N HIS A 348 -2.12 11.17 8.98
CA HIS A 348 -2.11 10.46 10.25
C HIS A 348 -3.50 9.98 10.72
N TYR A 349 -4.57 10.67 10.31
CA TYR A 349 -5.96 10.38 10.69
C TYR A 349 -6.63 9.28 9.85
N ILE A 350 -6.00 8.82 8.78
CA ILE A 350 -6.58 7.83 7.87
C ILE A 350 -6.29 6.43 8.39
N HIS A 351 -7.31 5.57 8.42
CA HIS A 351 -7.15 4.17 8.76
C HIS A 351 -6.48 3.38 7.62
N LEU A 352 -5.59 2.46 7.96
CA LEU A 352 -4.89 1.62 6.99
C LEU A 352 -5.86 0.72 6.18
N SER A 353 -6.99 0.31 6.78
CA SER A 353 -8.04 -0.48 6.13
C SER A 353 -8.97 0.33 5.23
N ARG A 354 -8.86 1.67 5.20
CA ARG A 354 -9.78 2.52 4.43
C ARG A 354 -9.69 2.22 2.93
N PRO A 355 -10.81 1.94 2.25
CA PRO A 355 -10.81 1.68 0.82
C PRO A 355 -10.36 2.91 0.02
N THR A 356 -9.46 2.71 -0.96
CA THR A 356 -8.85 3.81 -1.72
C THR A 356 -9.85 4.64 -2.53
N PHE A 357 -10.94 4.04 -3.00
CA PHE A 357 -11.98 4.76 -3.74
C PHE A 357 -12.79 5.74 -2.88
N THR A 358 -12.70 5.67 -1.55
CA THR A 358 -13.34 6.62 -0.61
C THR A 358 -12.45 7.82 -0.30
N LEU A 359 -11.22 7.82 -0.76
CA LEU A 359 -10.25 8.89 -0.54
C LEU A 359 -10.51 10.06 -1.49
N SER A 360 -10.22 11.26 -1.04
CA SER A 360 -10.08 12.40 -1.95
C SER A 360 -8.90 12.18 -2.90
N LYS A 361 -8.91 12.84 -4.06
CA LYS A 361 -7.82 12.71 -5.04
C LYS A 361 -6.46 13.07 -4.45
N GLY A 362 -6.37 14.13 -3.65
CA GLY A 362 -5.12 14.54 -3.01
C GLY A 362 -4.66 13.58 -1.91
N GLU A 363 -5.55 12.94 -1.14
CA GLU A 363 -5.18 11.87 -0.20
C GLU A 363 -4.62 10.67 -0.95
N TYR A 364 -5.32 10.25 -2.01
CA TYR A 364 -4.89 9.11 -2.83
C TYR A 364 -3.53 9.37 -3.49
N GLN A 365 -3.31 10.58 -4.03
CA GLN A 365 -2.03 10.96 -4.63
C GLN A 365 -0.88 10.89 -3.61
N ARG A 366 -1.08 11.40 -2.39
CA ARG A 366 -0.08 11.34 -1.33
C ARG A 366 0.21 9.91 -0.87
N ILE A 367 -0.81 9.03 -0.83
CA ILE A 367 -0.61 7.62 -0.50
C ILE A 367 0.20 6.91 -1.60
N ASN A 368 -0.09 7.17 -2.87
CA ASN A 368 0.70 6.61 -3.97
C ASN A 368 2.15 7.08 -3.97
N LEU A 369 2.41 8.33 -3.56
CA LEU A 369 3.77 8.83 -3.40
C LEU A 369 4.51 8.15 -2.25
N ALA A 370 3.83 7.65 -1.22
CA ALA A 370 4.46 6.89 -0.15
C ALA A 370 5.15 5.61 -0.64
N PHE A 371 4.62 4.99 -1.69
CA PHE A 371 5.26 3.83 -2.33
C PHE A 371 6.67 4.17 -2.84
N ILE A 372 6.83 5.34 -3.46
CA ILE A 372 8.12 5.81 -4.00
C ILE A 372 9.08 6.19 -2.88
N MET A 373 8.56 6.89 -1.87
CA MET A 373 9.35 7.55 -0.84
C MET A 373 9.91 6.59 0.22
N GLY A 374 9.25 5.45 0.42
CA GLY A 374 9.76 4.37 1.27
C GLY A 374 10.68 3.40 0.54
N SER A 375 10.90 3.56 -0.77
CA SER A 375 11.76 2.65 -1.51
C SER A 375 13.24 2.99 -1.33
N THR A 376 14.07 1.97 -1.15
CA THR A 376 15.53 2.06 -1.11
C THR A 376 16.14 2.17 -2.52
N LEU A 377 15.36 2.62 -3.50
CA LEU A 377 15.80 2.74 -4.90
C LEU A 377 16.97 3.71 -5.01
N SER A 378 18.05 3.24 -5.62
CA SER A 378 19.25 4.00 -5.96
C SER A 378 19.59 3.82 -7.44
N ASP A 379 20.35 4.75 -7.99
CA ASP A 379 20.91 4.70 -9.34
C ASP A 379 19.88 4.39 -10.44
N SER A 380 18.63 4.81 -10.24
CA SER A 380 17.50 4.52 -11.12
C SER A 380 16.98 5.81 -11.79
N LEU A 381 16.25 5.65 -12.90
CA LEU A 381 15.48 6.71 -13.53
C LEU A 381 14.04 6.68 -13.02
N LEU A 382 13.66 7.69 -12.24
CA LEU A 382 12.31 7.85 -11.72
C LEU A 382 11.53 8.84 -12.58
N ILE A 383 10.44 8.40 -13.19
CA ILE A 383 9.59 9.25 -14.04
C ILE A 383 8.26 9.47 -13.31
N ILE A 384 7.95 10.71 -12.96
CA ILE A 384 6.80 11.06 -12.13
C ILE A 384 5.87 12.01 -12.88
N ASP A 385 4.61 11.59 -13.04
CA ASP A 385 3.58 12.35 -13.75
C ASP A 385 2.81 13.25 -12.78
N GLN A 386 2.91 14.56 -12.97
CA GLN A 386 2.18 15.61 -12.26
C GLN A 386 2.10 15.37 -10.73
N PRO A 387 3.24 15.27 -10.02
CA PRO A 387 3.22 15.00 -8.58
C PRO A 387 2.48 16.07 -7.77
N SER A 388 2.36 17.31 -8.29
CA SER A 388 1.63 18.39 -7.63
C SER A 388 0.12 18.36 -7.85
N ALA A 389 -0.38 17.51 -8.73
CA ALA A 389 -1.80 17.45 -9.06
C ALA A 389 -2.65 17.16 -7.82
N ASP A 390 -3.74 17.91 -7.67
CA ASP A 390 -4.68 17.79 -6.54
C ASP A 390 -4.05 18.03 -5.14
N LEU A 391 -2.77 18.46 -5.04
CA LEU A 391 -2.13 18.85 -3.79
C LEU A 391 -2.41 20.31 -3.44
N HIS A 392 -2.52 20.59 -2.14
CA HIS A 392 -2.56 21.96 -1.65
C HIS A 392 -1.16 22.59 -1.68
N PRO A 393 -1.02 23.90 -1.95
CA PRO A 393 0.29 24.58 -1.96
C PRO A 393 1.15 24.39 -0.71
N VAL A 394 0.55 24.15 0.46
CA VAL A 394 1.26 23.87 1.71
C VAL A 394 2.02 22.53 1.68
N ASP A 395 1.66 21.64 0.76
CA ASP A 395 2.29 20.33 0.64
C ASP A 395 3.51 20.35 -0.33
N TYR A 396 3.72 21.46 -1.05
CA TYR A 396 4.81 21.56 -2.05
C TYR A 396 6.22 21.57 -1.41
N GLU A 397 6.39 22.19 -0.25
CA GLU A 397 7.69 22.20 0.45
C GLU A 397 8.13 20.78 0.83
N LYS A 398 7.17 19.93 1.20
CA LYS A 398 7.44 18.53 1.49
C LYS A 398 7.82 17.75 0.23
N MET A 399 7.18 18.08 -0.91
CA MET A 399 7.53 17.51 -2.19
C MET A 399 8.99 17.83 -2.55
N ASP A 400 9.46 19.06 -2.33
CA ASP A 400 10.87 19.46 -2.51
C ASP A 400 11.80 18.58 -1.66
N PHE A 401 11.50 18.45 -0.37
CA PHE A 401 12.29 17.61 0.53
C PHE A 401 12.41 16.17 0.03
N PHE A 402 11.31 15.57 -0.43
CA PHE A 402 11.31 14.21 -0.93
C PHE A 402 12.04 14.05 -2.27
N LEU A 403 11.85 14.98 -3.20
CA LEU A 403 12.57 14.94 -4.47
C LEU A 403 14.10 15.08 -4.25
N LYS A 404 14.52 15.89 -3.28
CA LYS A 404 15.93 16.01 -2.89
C LYS A 404 16.46 14.71 -2.31
N LYS A 405 15.74 14.08 -1.38
CA LYS A 405 16.11 12.80 -0.79
C LYS A 405 16.27 11.69 -1.84
N LEU A 406 15.32 11.59 -2.79
CA LEU A 406 15.43 10.64 -3.90
C LEU A 406 16.64 10.92 -4.80
N LYS A 407 16.94 12.18 -5.04
CA LYS A 407 18.13 12.59 -5.80
C LYS A 407 19.43 12.26 -5.06
N GLU A 408 19.48 12.48 -3.75
CA GLU A 408 20.63 12.16 -2.88
C GLU A 408 20.94 10.65 -2.88
N ASN A 409 19.95 9.79 -3.08
CA ASN A 409 20.14 8.36 -3.29
C ASN A 409 20.72 7.99 -4.68
N GLY A 410 21.21 8.97 -5.47
CA GLY A 410 21.81 8.73 -6.78
C GLY A 410 20.80 8.63 -7.93
N ASN A 411 19.50 8.79 -7.68
CA ASN A 411 18.50 8.67 -8.72
C ASN A 411 18.48 9.86 -9.68
N THR A 412 18.17 9.59 -10.94
CA THR A 412 17.80 10.59 -11.94
C THR A 412 16.28 10.74 -11.94
N ILE A 413 15.78 11.97 -11.83
CA ILE A 413 14.33 12.20 -11.71
C ILE A 413 13.83 13.00 -12.90
N VAL A 414 12.80 12.51 -13.57
CA VAL A 414 12.09 13.21 -14.64
C VAL A 414 10.67 13.51 -14.19
N LEU A 415 10.33 14.78 -14.09
CA LEU A 415 9.00 15.27 -13.72
C LEU A 415 8.25 15.74 -14.96
N VAL A 416 7.06 15.24 -15.22
CA VAL A 416 6.12 15.87 -16.15
C VAL A 416 5.25 16.82 -15.33
N GLU A 417 5.42 18.13 -15.50
CA GLU A 417 4.81 19.12 -14.60
C GLU A 417 4.32 20.38 -15.29
N HIS A 418 3.33 21.04 -14.66
CA HIS A 418 2.78 22.32 -15.09
C HIS A 418 2.86 23.41 -14.01
N ASN A 419 3.09 23.00 -12.75
CA ASN A 419 3.10 23.92 -11.63
C ASN A 419 4.45 24.62 -11.53
N PRO A 420 4.52 25.98 -11.68
CA PRO A 420 5.78 26.70 -11.65
C PRO A 420 6.53 26.57 -10.33
N ARG A 421 5.84 26.35 -9.21
CA ARG A 421 6.49 26.15 -7.91
C ARG A 421 7.26 24.83 -7.87
N ILE A 422 6.71 23.75 -8.43
CA ILE A 422 7.40 22.45 -8.47
C ILE A 422 8.51 22.45 -9.51
N ILE A 423 8.30 23.09 -10.66
CA ILE A 423 9.33 23.22 -11.70
C ILE A 423 10.58 23.94 -11.16
N ARG A 424 10.43 24.86 -10.20
CA ARG A 424 11.57 25.50 -9.51
C ARG A 424 12.46 24.56 -8.70
N TYR A 425 11.98 23.36 -8.37
CA TYR A 425 12.80 22.34 -7.70
C TYR A 425 13.66 21.53 -8.67
N ALA A 426 13.38 21.61 -9.98
CA ALA A 426 14.22 20.99 -11.00
C ALA A 426 15.58 21.66 -11.13
N ASP A 427 16.57 20.92 -11.58
CA ASP A 427 17.89 21.43 -11.96
C ASP A 427 17.90 21.82 -13.45
N HIS A 428 17.18 21.05 -14.27
CA HIS A 428 17.12 21.17 -15.73
C HIS A 428 15.65 21.19 -16.19
N VAL A 429 15.37 21.92 -17.26
CA VAL A 429 14.02 22.03 -17.84
C VAL A 429 14.07 21.74 -19.33
N ILE A 430 13.16 20.89 -19.80
CA ILE A 430 12.91 20.65 -21.22
C ILE A 430 11.48 21.09 -21.52
N GLU A 431 11.29 22.04 -22.41
CA GLU A 431 9.97 22.48 -22.85
C GLU A 431 9.65 21.94 -24.23
N LEU A 432 8.50 21.27 -24.33
CA LEU A 432 7.94 20.76 -25.57
C LEU A 432 6.83 21.69 -26.09
N GLY A 433 6.83 21.94 -27.38
CA GLY A 433 5.88 22.82 -28.03
C GLY A 433 6.04 22.83 -29.55
N PRO A 434 5.74 23.98 -30.20
CA PRO A 434 5.18 25.22 -29.64
C PRO A 434 3.70 25.12 -29.24
N ARG A 435 2.95 24.18 -29.83
CA ARG A 435 1.51 23.96 -29.60
C ARG A 435 1.23 22.51 -29.29
N SER A 436 -0.04 22.10 -29.40
CA SER A 436 -0.49 20.72 -29.17
C SER A 436 -0.66 19.90 -30.45
N GLY A 437 -0.68 18.57 -30.33
CA GLY A 437 -0.96 17.64 -31.43
C GLY A 437 0.08 17.74 -32.54
N ILE A 438 -0.36 17.94 -33.77
CA ILE A 438 0.51 17.98 -34.98
C ILE A 438 1.44 19.20 -34.95
N GLU A 439 1.04 20.30 -34.33
CA GLU A 439 1.87 21.51 -34.19
C GLU A 439 2.81 21.47 -32.97
N GLY A 440 2.73 20.41 -32.17
CA GLY A 440 3.64 20.14 -31.05
C GLY A 440 4.81 19.24 -31.44
N GLY A 441 5.42 18.60 -30.43
CA GLY A 441 6.42 17.54 -30.62
C GLY A 441 7.84 18.04 -30.88
N GLN A 442 8.13 19.31 -30.68
CA GLN A 442 9.48 19.89 -30.79
C GLN A 442 9.99 20.32 -29.42
N ILE A 443 11.29 20.25 -29.20
CA ILE A 443 11.93 20.89 -28.05
C ILE A 443 12.12 22.35 -28.38
N ILE A 444 11.45 23.24 -27.64
CA ILE A 444 11.54 24.69 -27.81
C ILE A 444 12.42 25.35 -26.75
N TYR A 445 12.74 24.61 -25.70
CA TYR A 445 13.74 24.99 -24.69
C TYR A 445 14.36 23.74 -24.06
N ALA A 446 15.66 23.75 -23.82
CA ALA A 446 16.38 22.78 -22.99
C ALA A 446 17.55 23.52 -22.32
N GLY A 447 17.59 23.49 -20.97
CA GLY A 447 18.62 24.22 -20.23
C GLY A 447 18.33 24.30 -18.73
N SER A 448 19.06 25.20 -18.04
CA SER A 448 18.90 25.41 -16.60
C SER A 448 17.53 26.01 -16.26
N LYS A 449 17.03 25.72 -15.05
CA LYS A 449 15.79 26.32 -14.55
C LYS A 449 15.90 27.85 -14.44
N ASP A 450 17.08 28.38 -14.10
CA ASP A 450 17.25 29.79 -13.85
C ASP A 450 17.14 30.59 -15.16
N ASP A 451 17.75 30.08 -16.24
CA ASP A 451 17.58 30.63 -17.59
C ASP A 451 16.13 30.47 -18.06
N PHE A 452 15.47 29.35 -17.78
CA PHE A 452 14.07 29.14 -18.12
C PHE A 452 13.17 30.20 -17.49
N PHE A 453 13.31 30.45 -16.19
CA PHE A 453 12.49 31.45 -15.49
C PHE A 453 12.90 32.90 -15.78
N SER A 454 14.12 33.16 -16.28
CA SER A 454 14.58 34.50 -16.69
C SER A 454 14.12 34.89 -18.08
N SER A 455 13.86 33.93 -18.96
CA SER A 455 13.43 34.13 -20.35
C SER A 455 11.93 34.41 -20.51
N GLN A 456 11.52 34.94 -21.66
CA GLN A 456 10.13 35.09 -22.10
C GLN A 456 9.93 34.58 -23.54
N ALA A 457 10.83 33.76 -24.02
CA ALA A 457 10.84 33.30 -25.41
C ALA A 457 9.65 32.36 -25.71
N THR A 458 9.25 31.54 -24.74
CA THR A 458 8.20 30.53 -24.92
C THR A 458 6.87 30.96 -24.32
N ILE A 459 5.78 30.23 -24.70
CA ILE A 459 4.46 30.47 -24.16
C ILE A 459 4.44 30.21 -22.64
N THR A 460 5.02 29.09 -22.18
CA THR A 460 5.04 28.71 -20.77
C THR A 460 5.79 29.74 -19.92
N GLN A 461 6.96 30.20 -20.39
CA GLN A 461 7.74 31.21 -19.70
C GLN A 461 6.99 32.55 -19.54
N LYS A 462 6.26 32.97 -20.59
CA LYS A 462 5.41 34.19 -20.55
C LYS A 462 4.31 34.03 -19.47
N TYR A 463 3.60 32.91 -19.48
CA TYR A 463 2.50 32.69 -18.51
C TYR A 463 2.98 32.62 -17.06
N PHE A 464 4.17 32.10 -16.81
CA PHE A 464 4.72 32.01 -15.44
C PHE A 464 5.10 33.39 -14.85
N ARG A 465 5.17 34.43 -15.68
CA ARG A 465 5.47 35.81 -15.28
C ARG A 465 4.27 36.73 -15.25
N LEU A 466 3.11 36.28 -15.74
CA LEU A 466 1.92 37.10 -15.70
C LEU A 466 1.57 37.46 -14.26
N PRO A 467 1.38 38.76 -13.95
CA PRO A 467 0.93 39.17 -12.64
C PRO A 467 -0.48 38.60 -12.39
N ALA A 468 -0.80 38.29 -11.13
CA ALA A 468 -2.14 37.91 -10.75
C ALA A 468 -3.12 38.99 -11.19
N ALA A 469 -4.20 38.59 -11.86
CA ALA A 469 -5.25 39.52 -12.29
C ALA A 469 -5.78 40.29 -11.07
N ARG A 470 -5.76 41.60 -11.11
CA ARG A 470 -6.35 42.46 -10.08
C ARG A 470 -7.86 42.54 -10.32
N VAL A 471 -8.64 42.09 -9.35
CA VAL A 471 -10.08 42.35 -9.34
C VAL A 471 -10.28 43.81 -8.93
N THR A 472 -10.77 44.63 -9.87
CA THR A 472 -10.90 46.07 -9.69
C THR A 472 -12.26 46.53 -9.19
N GLU A 473 -13.27 45.67 -9.22
CA GLU A 473 -14.66 46.06 -8.83
C GLU A 473 -15.19 45.20 -7.67
N LYS A 474 -15.58 45.87 -6.58
CA LYS A 474 -16.41 45.27 -5.54
C LYS A 474 -17.88 45.32 -6.02
N LYS A 475 -18.43 44.16 -6.37
CA LYS A 475 -19.87 44.04 -6.63
C LYS A 475 -20.62 43.83 -5.31
N GLU A 476 -21.73 44.55 -5.14
CA GLU A 476 -22.70 44.24 -4.08
C GLU A 476 -23.39 42.92 -4.36
N TRP A 477 -23.55 42.11 -3.31
CA TRP A 477 -24.15 40.79 -3.42
C TRP A 477 -25.67 40.91 -3.52
N ALA A 478 -26.29 40.19 -4.44
CA ALA A 478 -27.77 40.16 -4.62
C ALA A 478 -28.49 39.39 -3.49
N GLY A 479 -27.83 39.09 -2.38
CA GLY A 479 -28.32 38.30 -1.27
C GLY A 479 -27.51 37.04 -1.06
N PHE A 480 -27.90 36.20 -0.07
CA PHE A 480 -27.19 35.00 0.32
C PHE A 480 -28.13 33.79 0.39
N TRP A 481 -27.59 32.61 0.13
CA TRP A 481 -28.11 31.34 0.60
C TRP A 481 -27.51 31.02 1.94
N THR A 482 -28.31 30.73 2.94
CA THR A 482 -27.85 30.37 4.29
C THR A 482 -28.06 28.89 4.52
N PHE A 483 -27.02 28.21 4.93
CA PHE A 483 -27.00 26.80 5.34
C PHE A 483 -26.70 26.75 6.82
N LYS A 484 -27.50 25.99 7.58
CA LYS A 484 -27.35 25.85 9.02
C LYS A 484 -26.92 24.44 9.38
N ASN A 485 -26.08 24.34 10.41
CA ASN A 485 -25.69 23.10 11.05
C ASN A 485 -25.05 22.07 10.07
N ALA A 486 -24.14 22.50 9.22
CA ALA A 486 -23.40 21.58 8.34
C ALA A 486 -22.59 20.58 9.17
N CYS A 487 -22.98 19.29 9.12
CA CYS A 487 -22.43 18.26 10.02
C CYS A 487 -22.09 16.93 9.30
N SER A 488 -22.23 16.87 7.98
CA SER A 488 -21.94 15.66 7.22
C SER A 488 -20.45 15.28 7.33
N HIS A 489 -20.18 14.00 7.60
CA HIS A 489 -18.85 13.42 7.72
C HIS A 489 -17.94 14.14 8.74
N ASN A 490 -16.91 14.87 8.26
CA ASN A 490 -15.93 15.57 9.12
C ASN A 490 -16.28 17.04 9.39
N LEU A 491 -17.44 17.52 8.91
CA LEU A 491 -17.89 18.87 9.20
C LEU A 491 -18.38 19.00 10.65
N LYS A 492 -18.04 20.13 11.30
CA LYS A 492 -18.19 20.29 12.75
C LYS A 492 -19.30 21.26 13.14
N HIS A 493 -20.53 21.00 12.68
CA HIS A 493 -21.73 21.72 13.07
C HIS A 493 -21.58 23.27 12.96
N PHE A 494 -21.35 23.77 11.74
CA PHE A 494 -21.20 25.20 11.51
C PHE A 494 -22.22 25.72 10.49
N ASP A 495 -22.58 27.00 10.64
CA ASP A 495 -23.41 27.74 9.68
C ASP A 495 -22.53 28.42 8.64
N PHE A 496 -23.01 28.52 7.40
CA PHE A 496 -22.30 29.24 6.35
C PHE A 496 -23.25 29.86 5.34
N GLN A 497 -22.75 30.84 4.59
CA GLN A 497 -23.50 31.55 3.57
C GLN A 497 -22.79 31.54 2.23
N ILE A 498 -23.56 31.45 1.15
CA ILE A 498 -23.04 31.54 -0.20
C ILE A 498 -23.73 32.75 -0.87
N PRO A 499 -22.96 33.74 -1.38
CA PRO A 499 -23.53 34.89 -2.05
C PRO A 499 -24.20 34.48 -3.36
N ARG A 500 -25.36 35.07 -3.63
CA ARG A 500 -26.13 34.85 -4.87
C ARG A 500 -25.48 35.58 -6.03
N ARG A 501 -25.58 35.01 -7.24
CA ARG A 501 -25.02 35.57 -8.49
C ARG A 501 -23.55 35.91 -8.40
N ALA A 502 -22.80 35.12 -7.60
CA ALA A 502 -21.39 35.30 -7.40
C ALA A 502 -20.61 34.02 -7.74
N PHE A 503 -19.39 34.19 -8.19
CA PHE A 503 -18.43 33.08 -8.29
C PHE A 503 -17.83 32.81 -6.91
N THR A 504 -18.19 31.69 -6.31
CA THR A 504 -17.72 31.30 -4.98
C THR A 504 -16.71 30.17 -5.08
N VAL A 505 -15.55 30.32 -4.47
CA VAL A 505 -14.48 29.31 -4.43
C VAL A 505 -14.36 28.76 -3.03
N ILE A 506 -14.53 27.42 -2.90
CA ILE A 506 -14.29 26.69 -1.65
C ILE A 506 -12.83 26.24 -1.64
N VAL A 507 -12.04 26.78 -0.72
CA VAL A 507 -10.61 26.50 -0.58
C VAL A 507 -10.31 25.78 0.74
N GLY A 508 -9.17 25.14 0.80
CA GLY A 508 -8.69 24.44 2.00
C GLY A 508 -7.79 23.26 1.66
N VAL A 509 -7.10 22.75 2.66
CA VAL A 509 -6.21 21.59 2.52
C VAL A 509 -6.98 20.33 2.07
N SER A 510 -6.27 19.34 1.54
CA SER A 510 -6.89 18.06 1.20
C SER A 510 -7.44 17.39 2.48
N GLY A 511 -8.64 16.79 2.39
CA GLY A 511 -9.32 16.20 3.56
C GLY A 511 -10.08 17.20 4.44
N ALA A 512 -10.04 18.51 4.18
CA ALA A 512 -10.74 19.52 4.98
C ALA A 512 -12.28 19.51 4.86
N GLY A 513 -12.87 18.61 4.07
CA GLY A 513 -14.32 18.52 3.90
C GLY A 513 -14.89 19.36 2.75
N LYS A 514 -14.07 19.91 1.83
CA LYS A 514 -14.55 20.73 0.70
C LYS A 514 -15.58 20.01 -0.16
N SER A 515 -15.32 18.75 -0.51
CA SER A 515 -16.25 17.95 -1.32
C SER A 515 -17.50 17.61 -0.54
N THR A 516 -17.39 17.31 0.74
CA THR A 516 -18.51 17.08 1.66
C THR A 516 -19.41 18.33 1.73
N LEU A 517 -18.81 19.50 1.95
CA LEU A 517 -19.56 20.75 1.96
C LEU A 517 -20.32 20.99 0.64
N LEU A 518 -19.66 20.75 -0.50
CA LEU A 518 -20.25 20.98 -1.81
C LEU A 518 -21.31 19.94 -2.18
N TYR A 519 -21.02 18.64 -2.00
CA TYR A 519 -21.91 17.59 -2.47
C TYR A 519 -22.96 17.19 -1.43
N ASP A 520 -22.55 16.99 -0.18
CA ASP A 520 -23.45 16.44 0.84
C ASP A 520 -24.31 17.54 1.47
N GLU A 521 -23.74 18.71 1.75
CA GLU A 521 -24.50 19.80 2.37
C GLU A 521 -25.23 20.69 1.34
N ILE A 522 -24.54 21.16 0.30
CA ILE A 522 -25.16 22.11 -0.64
C ILE A 522 -26.02 21.37 -1.66
N TYR A 523 -25.44 20.38 -2.35
CA TYR A 523 -26.10 19.74 -3.49
C TYR A 523 -27.23 18.80 -3.08
N LEU A 524 -27.02 17.89 -2.12
CA LEU A 524 -28.06 16.95 -1.70
C LEU A 524 -29.22 17.67 -0.98
N THR A 525 -28.92 18.69 -0.20
CA THR A 525 -29.94 19.52 0.45
C THR A 525 -30.80 20.24 -0.58
N GLN A 526 -30.24 20.79 -1.64
CA GLN A 526 -31.00 21.38 -2.75
C GLN A 526 -31.81 20.32 -3.51
N GLN A 527 -31.29 19.13 -3.74
CA GLN A 527 -32.04 18.04 -4.38
C GLN A 527 -33.27 17.59 -3.56
N SER A 528 -33.10 17.44 -2.25
CA SER A 528 -34.21 17.06 -1.36
C SER A 528 -35.32 18.14 -1.37
N TRP A 529 -34.91 19.39 -1.40
CA TRP A 529 -35.85 20.52 -1.51
C TRP A 529 -36.61 20.55 -2.85
N ILE A 530 -35.92 20.30 -3.98
CA ILE A 530 -36.54 20.20 -5.30
C ILE A 530 -37.56 19.06 -5.33
N ARG A 531 -37.26 17.90 -4.78
CA ARG A 531 -38.19 16.75 -4.68
C ARG A 531 -39.38 17.05 -3.79
N ALA A 532 -39.19 17.77 -2.68
CA ALA A 532 -40.26 18.18 -1.78
C ALA A 532 -41.22 19.20 -2.45
N LEU A 533 -40.68 20.13 -3.24
CA LEU A 533 -41.49 21.07 -4.05
C LEU A 533 -42.25 20.35 -5.15
N ASP A 534 -41.63 19.41 -5.86
CA ASP A 534 -42.26 18.64 -6.94
C ASP A 534 -43.45 17.81 -6.40
N SER A 535 -43.29 17.24 -5.20
CA SER A 535 -44.38 16.52 -4.54
C SER A 535 -45.54 17.38 -4.05
N LYS A 536 -45.29 18.67 -3.68
CA LYS A 536 -46.32 19.59 -3.15
C LYS A 536 -46.98 20.44 -4.21
N PHE A 537 -46.30 20.80 -5.29
CA PHE A 537 -46.75 21.84 -6.22
C PHE A 537 -46.93 21.40 -7.68
N LYS A 538 -46.68 20.13 -8.06
CA LYS A 538 -46.72 19.68 -9.47
C LYS A 538 -46.01 20.68 -10.41
N ILE A 539 -44.80 21.05 -10.11
CA ILE A 539 -44.01 22.04 -10.86
C ILE A 539 -43.73 21.54 -12.27
N CYS A 540 -43.96 22.43 -13.26
CA CYS A 540 -43.79 22.12 -14.67
C CYS A 540 -42.35 21.71 -15.00
N SER A 541 -42.18 20.64 -15.78
CA SER A 541 -40.93 20.00 -16.15
C SER A 541 -39.84 20.93 -16.74
N LYS A 542 -40.23 22.10 -17.25
CA LYS A 542 -39.30 23.09 -17.82
C LYS A 542 -38.41 23.80 -16.76
N GLU A 543 -38.95 24.09 -15.59
CA GLU A 543 -38.18 24.74 -14.51
C GLU A 543 -37.22 23.78 -13.82
N LEU A 544 -37.61 22.52 -13.69
CA LEU A 544 -36.72 21.45 -13.21
C LEU A 544 -35.57 21.17 -14.17
N THR A 545 -35.78 21.34 -15.47
CA THR A 545 -34.70 21.18 -16.47
C THR A 545 -33.65 22.27 -16.36
N ASN A 546 -34.05 23.51 -16.08
CA ASN A 546 -33.09 24.60 -15.82
C ASN A 546 -32.28 24.37 -14.52
N PHE A 547 -32.89 23.79 -13.50
CA PHE A 547 -32.20 23.44 -12.26
C PHE A 547 -31.24 22.24 -12.44
N ARG A 548 -31.62 21.25 -13.26
CA ARG A 548 -30.70 20.16 -13.68
C ARG A 548 -29.52 20.64 -14.54
N ILE A 549 -29.75 21.65 -15.37
CA ILE A 549 -28.71 22.32 -16.17
C ILE A 549 -27.76 23.07 -15.25
N CYS A 550 -28.22 23.72 -14.19
CA CYS A 550 -27.36 24.32 -13.17
C CYS A 550 -26.49 23.28 -12.44
N TYR A 551 -26.95 22.06 -12.21
CA TYR A 551 -26.14 20.99 -11.66
C TYR A 551 -25.03 20.50 -12.62
N LYS A 552 -25.34 20.39 -13.91
CA LYS A 552 -24.29 20.13 -14.94
C LYS A 552 -23.31 21.30 -15.04
N ALA A 553 -23.80 22.54 -14.82
CA ALA A 553 -22.98 23.74 -14.83
C ALA A 553 -22.10 23.90 -13.58
N LEU A 554 -22.52 23.38 -12.40
CA LEU A 554 -21.64 23.27 -11.21
C LEU A 554 -20.41 22.37 -11.46
N LYS A 555 -20.47 21.52 -12.47
CA LYS A 555 -19.27 20.82 -12.97
C LYS A 555 -18.42 21.69 -13.91
N ASN A 556 -18.96 22.69 -14.59
CA ASN A 556 -18.24 23.41 -15.67
C ASN A 556 -18.54 24.92 -15.87
N GLN A 557 -19.52 25.60 -15.19
CA GLN A 557 -19.81 27.05 -15.38
C GLN A 557 -20.64 27.70 -14.24
N PRO A 558 -20.71 29.07 -14.13
CA PRO A 558 -21.36 29.80 -13.04
C PRO A 558 -22.88 29.86 -13.13
N ILE A 559 -23.53 29.85 -11.97
CA ILE A 559 -25.00 29.76 -11.78
C ILE A 559 -25.66 31.13 -11.85
N SER A 560 -26.76 31.26 -12.61
CA SER A 560 -27.72 32.32 -12.48
C SER A 560 -29.06 31.72 -12.01
N ALA A 561 -29.59 32.14 -10.89
CA ALA A 561 -30.92 31.73 -10.42
C ALA A 561 -31.62 32.85 -9.69
N SER A 562 -32.92 32.95 -9.93
CA SER A 562 -33.84 33.90 -9.32
C SER A 562 -34.50 33.31 -8.06
N SER A 563 -34.67 34.18 -7.05
CA SER A 563 -35.65 34.26 -5.97
C SER A 563 -35.67 33.27 -4.79
N GLU A 564 -35.78 33.90 -3.64
CA GLU A 564 -36.21 33.50 -2.30
C GLU A 564 -35.19 32.81 -1.36
N ILE A 565 -35.13 33.37 -0.16
CA ILE A 565 -34.33 32.85 0.97
C ILE A 565 -35.02 31.61 1.51
N VAL A 566 -34.39 30.47 1.41
CA VAL A 566 -34.86 29.23 2.03
C VAL A 566 -34.03 28.93 3.24
N HIS A 567 -34.65 29.00 4.40
CA HIS A 567 -34.11 28.42 5.62
C HIS A 567 -34.32 26.90 5.55
N LEU A 568 -33.25 26.13 5.45
CA LEU A 568 -33.34 24.68 5.49
C LEU A 568 -33.12 24.23 6.94
N ASP A 569 -34.20 23.73 7.53
CA ASP A 569 -34.13 23.11 8.85
C ASP A 569 -33.65 21.64 8.70
N PRO A 570 -32.59 21.21 9.36
CA PRO A 570 -32.09 19.82 9.25
C PRO A 570 -33.08 18.76 9.80
N ALA A 571 -34.12 19.17 10.50
CA ALA A 571 -35.17 18.27 11.01
C ALA A 571 -36.13 17.73 9.92
N ILE A 572 -35.99 18.15 8.64
CA ILE A 572 -36.88 17.69 7.54
C ILE A 572 -36.22 16.53 6.75
N SER A 573 -35.06 16.07 7.13
CA SER A 573 -34.33 14.96 6.48
C SER A 573 -34.39 13.65 7.28
N SER A 574 -35.51 13.33 7.91
CA SER A 574 -35.79 11.98 8.42
C SER A 574 -36.75 11.24 7.49
#